data_e8e0226c457aa9474dbf9a01cf277577
#
_entry.id   e8e0226c457aa9474dbf9a01cf277577
#
_cell.length_a   1.000
_cell.length_b   1.000
_cell.length_c   1.000
_cell.angle_alpha   90.00
_cell.angle_beta   90.00
_cell.angle_gamma   90.00
#
_symmetry.space_group_name_H-M   'P 1'
#
loop_
_entity.id
_entity.type
_entity.pdbx_description
1 polymer ?
#
loop_
_entity_poly.entity_id
_entity_poly.type
_entity_poly.pdbx_seq_one_letter_code
_entity_poly.pdbx_strand_id
1 'polypeptide(L)'
;MPRIVATIVTLAFFSSTFGQNPAINELDVLLEDIDTMSATVLQLIIESDGGVLEESEIQMHLKKPDGFYWETIDPFPELIVTDGTYLWNYQPDLEQVVIEHWDNSESELAAQLLNGQTGNIAEEYMVQLSSDDESSEFELTPIDENSVYEQITISFIASNLDMIHLDNKNGEQTVWHFQNLEKNHLLADSLFVFEPPEGIDVIDNATN
;
A
#
# COMPACT_ATOMS: atom_id res chain seq x y z
N MET A 1 -75.79 -15.20 6.78
CA MET A 1 -74.71 -14.24 7.18
C MET A 1 -73.39 -14.99 7.00
N PRO A 2 -72.59 -14.64 5.97
CA PRO A 2 -71.27 -15.28 5.77
C PRO A 2 -70.20 -14.55 6.61
N ARG A 3 -69.41 -15.28 7.35
CA ARG A 3 -68.26 -14.82 8.09
C ARG A 3 -67.06 -14.75 7.12
N ILE A 4 -66.55 -13.54 6.89
CA ILE A 4 -65.30 -13.28 6.15
C ILE A 4 -64.15 -13.52 7.13
N VAL A 5 -63.33 -14.54 6.85
CA VAL A 5 -62.05 -14.74 7.53
C VAL A 5 -60.97 -14.00 6.78
N ALA A 6 -60.44 -12.91 7.33
CA ALA A 6 -59.32 -12.17 6.77
C ALA A 6 -58.03 -12.86 7.17
N THR A 7 -57.35 -13.47 6.19
CA THR A 7 -56.00 -14.03 6.39
C THR A 7 -54.97 -12.90 6.26
N ILE A 8 -54.35 -12.54 7.35
CA ILE A 8 -53.20 -11.57 7.36
C ILE A 8 -51.95 -12.36 6.95
N VAL A 9 -51.45 -12.01 5.73
CA VAL A 9 -50.16 -12.50 5.27
C VAL A 9 -49.10 -11.53 5.81
N THR A 10 -48.34 -11.98 6.80
CA THR A 10 -47.18 -11.22 7.31
C THR A 10 -46.01 -11.46 6.39
N LEU A 11 -45.65 -10.44 5.58
CA LEU A 11 -44.44 -10.42 4.77
C LEU A 11 -43.26 -10.14 5.70
N ALA A 12 -42.44 -11.15 5.97
CA ALA A 12 -41.15 -10.98 6.66
C ALA A 12 -40.14 -10.43 5.65
N PHE A 13 -39.80 -9.15 5.78
CA PHE A 13 -38.65 -8.56 5.08
C PHE A 13 -37.37 -9.10 5.74
N PHE A 14 -36.69 -10.01 5.09
CA PHE A 14 -35.30 -10.33 5.39
C PHE A 14 -34.45 -9.16 4.86
N SER A 15 -34.07 -8.24 5.76
CA SER A 15 -32.99 -7.28 5.49
C SER A 15 -31.70 -8.06 5.48
N SER A 16 -31.14 -8.32 4.30
CA SER A 16 -29.74 -8.77 4.16
C SER A 16 -28.87 -7.60 4.60
N THR A 17 -28.40 -7.62 5.84
CA THR A 17 -27.27 -6.81 6.24
C THR A 17 -26.07 -7.32 5.45
N PHE A 18 -25.60 -6.57 4.45
CA PHE A 18 -24.25 -6.72 3.94
C PHE A 18 -23.32 -6.39 5.12
N GLY A 19 -22.90 -7.40 5.86
CA GLY A 19 -21.85 -7.26 6.85
C GLY A 19 -20.56 -6.90 6.11
N GLN A 20 -19.87 -5.86 6.55
CA GLN A 20 -18.51 -5.58 6.10
C GLN A 20 -17.69 -6.85 6.30
N ASN A 21 -16.80 -7.14 5.34
CA ASN A 21 -15.92 -8.30 5.43
C ASN A 21 -15.01 -8.15 6.67
N PRO A 22 -15.05 -9.07 7.65
CA PRO A 22 -14.25 -8.94 8.87
C PRO A 22 -12.75 -8.81 8.60
N ALA A 23 -12.25 -9.44 7.52
CA ALA A 23 -10.86 -9.36 7.12
C ALA A 23 -10.46 -7.93 6.72
N ILE A 24 -11.33 -7.22 5.99
CA ILE A 24 -11.09 -5.82 5.61
C ILE A 24 -11.01 -4.92 6.86
N ASN A 25 -11.97 -5.08 7.78
CA ASN A 25 -11.97 -4.28 9.01
C ASN A 25 -10.71 -4.51 9.85
N GLU A 26 -10.20 -5.74 9.89
CA GLU A 26 -8.97 -6.06 10.64
C GLU A 26 -7.74 -5.46 9.96
N LEU A 27 -7.66 -5.54 8.63
CA LEU A 27 -6.59 -4.89 7.85
C LEU A 27 -6.61 -3.37 8.04
N ASP A 28 -7.79 -2.74 7.96
CA ASP A 28 -7.96 -1.31 8.19
C ASP A 28 -7.44 -0.90 9.57
N VAL A 29 -7.81 -1.63 10.63
CA VAL A 29 -7.36 -1.36 12.00
C VAL A 29 -5.85 -1.43 12.11
N LEU A 30 -5.20 -2.43 11.50
CA LEU A 30 -3.74 -2.60 11.54
C LEU A 30 -3.02 -1.47 10.80
N LEU A 31 -3.56 -1.03 9.66
CA LEU A 31 -3.00 0.05 8.86
C LEU A 31 -3.31 1.44 9.46
N GLU A 32 -4.50 1.65 10.03
CA GLU A 32 -4.88 2.92 10.68
C GLU A 32 -4.05 3.21 11.94
N ASP A 33 -3.57 2.16 12.64
CA ASP A 33 -2.69 2.30 13.82
C ASP A 33 -1.32 2.92 13.51
N ILE A 34 -0.98 3.08 12.23
CA ILE A 34 0.29 3.63 11.78
C ILE A 34 0.11 5.12 11.45
N ASP A 35 0.54 6.03 12.32
CA ASP A 35 0.63 7.47 12.04
C ASP A 35 1.97 7.83 11.40
N THR A 36 3.05 7.25 11.92
CA THR A 36 4.39 7.34 11.35
C THR A 36 5.06 5.97 11.38
N MET A 37 5.94 5.72 10.42
CA MET A 37 6.70 4.47 10.35
C MET A 37 8.08 4.74 9.77
N SER A 38 9.08 4.04 10.29
CA SER A 38 10.41 3.91 9.68
C SER A 38 10.77 2.45 9.61
N ALA A 39 11.38 2.05 8.50
CA ALA A 39 11.85 0.68 8.31
C ALA A 39 13.04 0.63 7.34
N THR A 40 13.85 -0.42 7.46
CA THR A 40 14.71 -0.90 6.38
C THR A 40 13.90 -1.93 5.59
N VAL A 41 13.76 -1.76 4.29
CA VAL A 41 13.02 -2.67 3.42
C VAL A 41 14.00 -3.42 2.52
N LEU A 42 13.93 -4.74 2.57
CA LEU A 42 14.58 -5.60 1.59
C LEU A 42 13.58 -5.87 0.47
N GLN A 43 13.88 -5.38 -0.74
CA GLN A 43 13.09 -5.63 -1.94
C GLN A 43 13.71 -6.77 -2.73
N LEU A 44 12.88 -7.70 -3.18
CA LEU A 44 13.23 -8.73 -4.17
C LEU A 44 12.29 -8.61 -5.36
N ILE A 45 12.85 -8.55 -6.57
CA ILE A 45 12.12 -8.72 -7.82
C ILE A 45 12.49 -10.09 -8.37
N ILE A 46 11.48 -10.95 -8.61
CA ILE A 46 11.63 -12.34 -8.99
C ILE A 46 10.97 -12.53 -10.35
N GLU A 47 11.69 -13.11 -11.29
CA GLU A 47 11.16 -13.46 -12.62
C GLU A 47 10.24 -14.67 -12.56
N SER A 48 9.41 -14.84 -13.59
CA SER A 48 8.43 -15.94 -13.71
C SER A 48 9.04 -17.34 -13.67
N ASP A 49 10.34 -17.50 -13.89
CA ASP A 49 11.07 -18.76 -13.77
C ASP A 49 11.66 -19.01 -12.37
N GLY A 50 11.45 -18.04 -11.44
CA GLY A 50 11.94 -18.08 -10.07
C GLY A 50 13.36 -17.50 -9.89
N GLY A 51 13.96 -16.95 -10.93
CA GLY A 51 15.24 -16.25 -10.85
C GLY A 51 15.10 -14.89 -10.16
N VAL A 52 16.01 -14.54 -9.24
CA VAL A 52 16.04 -13.19 -8.66
C VAL A 52 16.63 -12.24 -9.70
N LEU A 53 15.82 -11.28 -10.16
CA LEU A 53 16.20 -10.22 -11.09
C LEU A 53 16.95 -9.11 -10.38
N GLU A 54 16.44 -8.69 -9.22
CA GLU A 54 16.99 -7.59 -8.45
C GLU A 54 16.77 -7.82 -6.94
N GLU A 55 17.76 -7.42 -6.16
CA GLU A 55 17.70 -7.32 -4.70
C GLU A 55 18.14 -5.91 -4.32
N SER A 56 17.31 -5.19 -3.57
CA SER A 56 17.58 -3.80 -3.19
C SER A 56 17.36 -3.59 -1.70
N GLU A 57 18.23 -2.76 -1.08
CA GLU A 57 18.05 -2.26 0.27
C GLU A 57 17.50 -0.83 0.22
N ILE A 58 16.44 -0.58 0.99
CA ILE A 58 15.70 0.66 0.95
C ILE A 58 15.52 1.19 2.37
N GLN A 59 15.73 2.50 2.57
CA GLN A 59 15.30 3.21 3.76
C GLN A 59 13.94 3.83 3.51
N MET A 60 12.97 3.50 4.35
CA MET A 60 11.60 3.96 4.19
C MET A 60 11.16 4.75 5.42
N HIS A 61 10.50 5.90 5.18
CA HIS A 61 9.79 6.65 6.20
C HIS A 61 8.42 7.06 5.69
N LEU A 62 7.44 6.94 6.57
CA LEU A 62 6.05 7.32 6.34
C LEU A 62 5.59 8.28 7.43
N LYS A 63 4.83 9.29 7.05
CA LYS A 63 4.13 10.18 7.96
C LYS A 63 2.77 10.57 7.38
N LYS A 64 1.71 10.02 7.94
CA LYS A 64 0.37 10.39 7.50
C LYS A 64 0.08 11.88 7.71
N PRO A 65 -0.74 12.53 6.83
CA PRO A 65 -1.49 11.83 5.76
C PRO A 65 -0.69 11.61 4.47
N ASP A 66 0.38 12.38 4.18
CA ASP A 66 0.90 12.44 2.81
C ASP A 66 2.43 12.39 2.73
N GLY A 67 3.13 12.32 3.87
CA GLY A 67 4.59 12.24 3.89
C GLY A 67 5.07 10.82 3.56
N PHE A 68 5.83 10.66 2.48
CA PHE A 68 6.44 9.41 2.10
C PHE A 68 7.89 9.64 1.64
N TYR A 69 8.79 8.79 2.10
CA TYR A 69 10.20 8.79 1.77
C TYR A 69 10.63 7.35 1.50
N TRP A 70 11.24 7.14 0.35
CA TRP A 70 11.69 5.83 -0.12
C TRP A 70 13.03 6.00 -0.81
N GLU A 71 14.11 5.61 -0.14
CA GLU A 71 15.47 5.73 -0.65
C GLU A 71 16.07 4.36 -0.90
N THR A 72 16.22 3.99 -2.17
CA THR A 72 16.99 2.81 -2.57
C THR A 72 18.48 3.13 -2.42
N ILE A 73 19.16 2.32 -1.60
CA ILE A 73 20.58 2.52 -1.28
C ILE A 73 21.47 1.76 -2.27
N ASP A 74 21.11 0.53 -2.59
CA ASP A 74 21.87 -0.41 -3.41
C ASP A 74 20.88 -1.30 -4.17
N PRO A 75 21.15 -1.71 -5.43
CA PRO A 75 22.32 -1.42 -6.27
C PRO A 75 22.22 -0.12 -7.07
N PHE A 76 21.03 0.41 -7.27
CA PHE A 76 20.75 1.62 -8.07
C PHE A 76 20.15 2.70 -7.17
N PRO A 77 20.96 3.66 -6.68
CA PRO A 77 20.47 4.69 -5.80
C PRO A 77 19.34 5.49 -6.43
N GLU A 78 18.22 5.60 -5.73
CA GLU A 78 17.06 6.38 -6.12
C GLU A 78 16.36 6.91 -4.86
N LEU A 79 15.88 8.14 -4.91
CA LEU A 79 15.07 8.71 -3.85
C LEU A 79 13.73 9.15 -4.40
N ILE A 80 12.67 8.56 -3.85
CA ILE A 80 11.28 9.00 -4.06
C ILE A 80 10.80 9.62 -2.75
N VAL A 81 10.40 10.90 -2.82
CA VAL A 81 9.90 11.61 -1.63
C VAL A 81 8.72 12.50 -2.00
N THR A 82 7.74 12.61 -1.09
CA THR A 82 6.60 13.51 -1.25
C THR A 82 6.23 14.20 0.07
N ASP A 83 5.80 15.46 -0.05
CA ASP A 83 5.24 16.27 1.05
C ASP A 83 3.69 16.34 0.98
N GLY A 84 3.08 15.58 0.07
CA GLY A 84 1.64 15.61 -0.21
C GLY A 84 1.23 16.65 -1.26
N THR A 85 2.15 17.46 -1.77
CA THR A 85 1.90 18.41 -2.84
C THR A 85 2.68 18.05 -4.09
N TYR A 86 3.95 17.73 -3.90
CA TYR A 86 4.87 17.33 -4.96
C TYR A 86 5.45 15.96 -4.67
N LEU A 87 5.75 15.24 -5.72
CA LEU A 87 6.57 14.05 -5.74
C LEU A 87 7.89 14.39 -6.41
N TRP A 88 9.00 14.10 -5.74
CA TRP A 88 10.34 14.16 -6.30
C TRP A 88 10.87 12.75 -6.50
N ASN A 89 11.29 12.45 -7.72
CA ASN A 89 12.04 11.24 -8.04
C ASN A 89 13.45 11.66 -8.45
N TYR A 90 14.42 11.47 -7.56
CA TYR A 90 15.81 11.80 -7.75
C TYR A 90 16.65 10.57 -8.04
N GLN A 91 17.32 10.57 -9.16
CA GLN A 91 18.20 9.51 -9.64
C GLN A 91 19.65 10.05 -9.72
N PRO A 92 20.46 9.86 -8.66
CA PRO A 92 21.81 10.41 -8.58
C PRO A 92 22.71 9.98 -9.73
N ASP A 93 22.64 8.72 -10.16
CA ASP A 93 23.46 8.16 -11.24
C ASP A 93 23.14 8.78 -12.61
N LEU A 94 21.97 9.35 -12.79
CA LEU A 94 21.54 10.09 -13.97
C LEU A 94 21.71 11.61 -13.80
N GLU A 95 22.14 12.07 -12.62
CA GLU A 95 22.21 13.50 -12.25
C GLU A 95 20.89 14.22 -12.55
N GLN A 96 19.73 13.58 -12.27
CA GLN A 96 18.40 14.04 -12.65
C GLN A 96 17.42 13.98 -11.49
N VAL A 97 16.51 14.97 -11.44
CA VAL A 97 15.29 14.88 -10.65
C VAL A 97 14.06 15.15 -11.52
N VAL A 98 13.03 14.34 -11.36
CA VAL A 98 11.69 14.58 -11.92
C VAL A 98 10.79 15.08 -10.80
N ILE A 99 10.05 16.16 -11.05
CA ILE A 99 9.10 16.76 -10.12
C ILE A 99 7.71 16.63 -10.74
N GLU A 100 6.77 16.07 -9.99
CA GLU A 100 5.39 15.88 -10.42
C GLU A 100 4.43 16.35 -9.32
N HIS A 101 3.18 16.63 -9.68
CA HIS A 101 2.15 16.77 -8.67
C HIS A 101 1.89 15.41 -8.01
N TRP A 102 1.83 15.42 -6.67
CA TRP A 102 1.42 14.22 -5.94
C TRP A 102 -0.04 13.91 -6.24
N ASP A 103 -0.30 12.75 -6.83
CA ASP A 103 -1.64 12.22 -7.04
C ASP A 103 -1.76 10.85 -6.35
N ASN A 104 -2.51 10.84 -5.25
CA ASN A 104 -2.75 9.62 -4.47
C ASN A 104 -3.48 8.53 -5.27
N SER A 105 -4.19 8.89 -6.34
CA SER A 105 -4.93 7.92 -7.17
C SER A 105 -4.03 7.17 -8.14
N GLU A 106 -2.86 7.72 -8.47
CA GLU A 106 -1.88 7.13 -9.38
C GLU A 106 -0.63 6.59 -8.63
N SER A 107 -0.57 6.77 -7.31
CA SER A 107 0.56 6.30 -6.51
C SER A 107 0.64 4.78 -6.51
N GLU A 108 1.86 4.27 -6.42
CA GLU A 108 2.08 2.82 -6.31
C GLU A 108 1.28 2.24 -5.14
N LEU A 109 0.75 1.04 -5.33
CA LEU A 109 -0.11 0.36 -4.37
C LEU A 109 0.48 0.34 -2.95
N ALA A 110 1.79 0.16 -2.82
CA ALA A 110 2.46 0.20 -1.52
C ALA A 110 2.27 1.55 -0.81
N ALA A 111 2.42 2.66 -1.54
CA ALA A 111 2.22 4.00 -0.97
C ALA A 111 0.76 4.22 -0.57
N GLN A 112 -0.20 3.73 -1.36
CA GLN A 112 -1.63 3.79 -1.02
C GLN A 112 -1.95 3.00 0.24
N LEU A 113 -1.51 1.75 0.32
CA LEU A 113 -1.73 0.88 1.47
C LEU A 113 -1.09 1.44 2.73
N LEU A 114 0.17 1.89 2.63
CA LEU A 114 0.92 2.40 3.78
C LEU A 114 0.40 3.75 4.25
N ASN A 115 -0.10 4.61 3.35
CA ASN A 115 -0.76 5.87 3.73
C ASN A 115 -2.16 5.67 4.35
N GLY A 116 -2.61 4.41 4.50
CA GLY A 116 -3.91 4.09 5.10
C GLY A 116 -5.08 4.47 4.20
N GLN A 117 -4.86 4.55 2.88
CA GLN A 117 -5.94 4.73 1.90
C GLN A 117 -6.60 3.39 1.59
N THR A 118 -7.17 2.79 2.63
CA THR A 118 -7.83 1.49 2.58
C THR A 118 -9.29 1.58 2.18
N GLY A 119 -9.81 2.80 2.04
CA GLY A 119 -11.24 3.05 1.79
C GLY A 119 -11.80 2.38 0.53
N ASN A 120 -10.96 2.09 -0.45
CA ASN A 120 -11.36 1.44 -1.71
C ASN A 120 -11.04 -0.07 -1.72
N ILE A 121 -10.33 -0.61 -0.73
CA ILE A 121 -9.94 -2.03 -0.72
C ILE A 121 -11.16 -2.94 -0.89
N ALA A 122 -12.27 -2.63 -0.22
CA ALA A 122 -13.51 -3.40 -0.30
C ALA A 122 -14.17 -3.37 -1.70
N GLU A 123 -13.92 -2.34 -2.49
CA GLU A 123 -14.48 -2.15 -3.84
C GLU A 123 -13.56 -2.74 -4.92
N GLU A 124 -12.26 -2.79 -4.64
CA GLU A 124 -11.22 -3.18 -5.61
C GLU A 124 -10.74 -4.62 -5.42
N TYR A 125 -10.84 -5.17 -4.19
CA TYR A 125 -10.28 -6.47 -3.86
C TYR A 125 -11.25 -7.37 -3.09
N MET A 126 -11.19 -8.66 -3.39
CA MET A 126 -11.68 -9.70 -2.47
C MET A 126 -10.58 -9.99 -1.46
N VAL A 127 -10.89 -9.82 -0.17
CA VAL A 127 -9.91 -9.98 0.92
C VAL A 127 -10.21 -11.24 1.70
N GLN A 128 -9.20 -12.09 1.89
CA GLN A 128 -9.20 -13.25 2.76
C GLN A 128 -8.18 -13.05 3.87
N LEU A 129 -8.47 -13.55 5.06
CA LEU A 129 -7.59 -13.50 6.23
C LEU A 129 -7.28 -14.91 6.69
N SER A 130 -5.99 -15.18 6.87
CA SER A 130 -5.47 -16.32 7.60
C SER A 130 -4.70 -15.80 8.81
N SER A 131 -5.06 -16.20 10.02
CA SER A 131 -4.41 -15.72 11.25
C SER A 131 -4.19 -16.81 12.27
N ASP A 132 -3.14 -16.65 13.07
CA ASP A 132 -2.87 -17.42 14.28
C ASP A 132 -2.61 -16.48 15.47
N ASP A 133 -2.05 -16.99 16.58
CA ASP A 133 -1.85 -16.20 17.80
C ASP A 133 -0.82 -15.05 17.63
N GLU A 134 0.07 -15.11 16.64
CA GLU A 134 1.20 -14.17 16.46
C GLU A 134 1.19 -13.48 15.11
N SER A 135 0.52 -14.04 14.10
CA SER A 135 0.56 -13.56 12.71
C SER A 135 -0.81 -13.39 12.09
N SER A 136 -0.93 -12.42 11.19
CA SER A 136 -2.08 -12.21 10.32
C SER A 136 -1.60 -12.05 8.89
N GLU A 137 -2.19 -12.78 7.96
CA GLU A 137 -1.92 -12.71 6.54
C GLU A 137 -3.20 -12.41 5.77
N PHE A 138 -3.17 -11.36 4.99
CA PHE A 138 -4.27 -10.89 4.16
C PHE A 138 -3.95 -11.14 2.70
N GLU A 139 -4.76 -11.95 2.04
CA GLU A 139 -4.72 -12.17 0.60
C GLU A 139 -5.75 -11.30 -0.08
N LEU A 140 -5.31 -10.41 -0.96
CA LEU A 140 -6.11 -9.49 -1.73
C LEU A 140 -6.11 -9.93 -3.20
N THR A 141 -7.26 -10.38 -3.69
CA THR A 141 -7.44 -10.73 -5.11
C THR A 141 -8.18 -9.60 -5.82
N PRO A 142 -7.59 -8.97 -6.86
CA PRO A 142 -8.27 -7.91 -7.60
C PRO A 142 -9.61 -8.35 -8.17
N ILE A 143 -10.64 -7.47 -8.08
CA ILE A 143 -11.96 -7.70 -8.68
C ILE A 143 -11.92 -7.37 -10.18
N ASP A 144 -11.11 -6.36 -10.57
CA ASP A 144 -10.91 -6.02 -11.98
C ASP A 144 -10.04 -7.07 -12.67
N GLU A 145 -10.62 -7.76 -13.67
CA GLU A 145 -9.91 -8.74 -14.48
C GLU A 145 -8.73 -8.14 -15.28
N ASN A 146 -8.69 -6.83 -15.49
CA ASN A 146 -7.61 -6.12 -16.18
C ASN A 146 -6.50 -5.67 -15.24
N SER A 147 -6.62 -5.87 -13.93
CA SER A 147 -5.53 -5.59 -13.00
C SER A 147 -4.24 -6.27 -13.46
N VAL A 148 -3.10 -5.60 -13.27
CA VAL A 148 -1.77 -6.18 -13.53
C VAL A 148 -1.41 -7.25 -12.49
N TYR A 149 -1.99 -7.14 -11.28
CA TYR A 149 -1.78 -8.09 -10.20
C TYR A 149 -2.71 -9.30 -10.32
N GLU A 150 -2.18 -10.48 -10.02
CA GLU A 150 -2.95 -11.70 -9.78
C GLU A 150 -3.39 -11.77 -8.32
N GLN A 151 -2.47 -11.49 -7.40
CA GLN A 151 -2.68 -11.48 -5.95
C GLN A 151 -1.73 -10.51 -5.26
N ILE A 152 -2.17 -9.98 -4.12
CA ILE A 152 -1.35 -9.19 -3.21
C ILE A 152 -1.48 -9.83 -1.83
N THR A 153 -0.34 -10.09 -1.18
CA THR A 153 -0.32 -10.62 0.18
C THR A 153 0.30 -9.59 1.11
N ILE A 154 -0.37 -9.29 2.22
CA ILE A 154 0.12 -8.39 3.27
C ILE A 154 0.18 -9.18 4.56
N SER A 155 1.35 -9.30 5.17
CA SER A 155 1.53 -10.01 6.43
C SER A 155 1.98 -9.11 7.57
N PHE A 156 1.47 -9.44 8.75
CA PHE A 156 1.81 -8.79 10.02
C PHE A 156 2.27 -9.83 11.02
N ILE A 157 3.29 -9.50 11.82
CA ILE A 157 3.75 -10.27 12.97
C ILE A 157 3.64 -9.39 14.20
N ALA A 158 2.93 -9.86 15.24
CA ALA A 158 2.66 -9.10 16.46
C ALA A 158 2.15 -7.67 16.16
N SER A 159 1.25 -7.53 15.18
CA SER A 159 0.66 -6.28 14.67
C SER A 159 1.66 -5.30 14.04
N ASN A 160 2.88 -5.74 13.73
CA ASN A 160 3.82 -4.98 12.91
C ASN A 160 3.79 -5.51 11.48
N LEU A 161 3.82 -4.61 10.52
CA LEU A 161 3.94 -4.96 9.11
C LEU A 161 5.25 -5.73 8.90
N ASP A 162 5.16 -6.91 8.32
CA ASP A 162 6.28 -7.81 8.08
C ASP A 162 6.64 -7.86 6.59
N MET A 163 5.65 -8.09 5.74
CA MET A 163 5.88 -8.26 4.31
C MET A 163 4.70 -7.77 3.48
N ILE A 164 5.01 -7.25 2.29
CA ILE A 164 4.05 -7.09 1.18
C ILE A 164 4.61 -7.87 -0.01
N HIS A 165 3.80 -8.75 -0.57
CA HIS A 165 4.14 -9.56 -1.72
C HIS A 165 3.13 -9.29 -2.85
N LEU A 166 3.63 -8.90 -4.01
CA LEU A 166 2.87 -8.64 -5.22
C LEU A 166 3.13 -9.75 -6.23
N ASP A 167 2.11 -10.49 -6.57
CA ASP A 167 2.13 -11.46 -7.68
C ASP A 167 1.53 -10.81 -8.92
N ASN A 168 2.33 -10.65 -9.97
CA ASN A 168 1.89 -10.11 -11.24
C ASN A 168 1.37 -11.21 -12.18
N LYS A 169 0.38 -10.91 -13.00
CA LYS A 169 -0.18 -11.86 -14.00
C LYS A 169 0.83 -12.30 -15.06
N ASN A 170 1.92 -11.56 -15.26
CA ASN A 170 3.03 -11.98 -16.14
C ASN A 170 3.97 -12.99 -15.47
N GLY A 171 3.73 -13.32 -14.18
CA GLY A 171 4.53 -14.25 -13.39
C GLY A 171 5.72 -13.61 -12.66
N GLU A 172 5.94 -12.31 -12.81
CA GLU A 172 6.91 -11.57 -12.02
C GLU A 172 6.35 -11.33 -10.62
N GLN A 173 7.22 -11.35 -9.61
CA GLN A 173 6.85 -11.11 -8.22
C GLN A 173 7.73 -10.00 -7.64
N THR A 174 7.12 -9.17 -6.80
CA THR A 174 7.85 -8.19 -6.00
C THR A 174 7.57 -8.46 -4.52
N VAL A 175 8.61 -8.60 -3.73
CA VAL A 175 8.51 -8.82 -2.28
C VAL A 175 9.20 -7.68 -1.56
N TRP A 176 8.49 -7.04 -0.62
CA TRP A 176 9.05 -6.08 0.33
C TRP A 176 8.99 -6.68 1.73
N HIS A 177 10.14 -6.92 2.32
CA HIS A 177 10.27 -7.40 3.69
C HIS A 177 10.73 -6.26 4.60
N PHE A 178 9.92 -5.91 5.59
CA PHE A 178 10.13 -4.77 6.48
C PHE A 178 10.94 -5.20 7.72
N GLN A 179 12.13 -4.65 7.87
CA GLN A 179 13.04 -4.91 8.96
C GLN A 179 13.23 -3.66 9.81
N ASN A 180 13.60 -3.84 11.08
CA ASN A 180 13.87 -2.73 12.02
C ASN A 180 12.71 -1.70 12.07
N LEU A 181 11.48 -2.18 11.96
CA LEU A 181 10.29 -1.34 11.88
C LEU A 181 10.02 -0.65 13.22
N GLU A 182 9.90 0.67 13.17
CA GLU A 182 9.49 1.53 14.28
C GLU A 182 8.23 2.30 13.89
N LYS A 183 7.15 2.18 14.71
CA LYS A 183 5.88 2.88 14.51
C LYS A 183 5.71 4.05 15.48
N ASN A 184 4.97 5.05 15.05
CA ASN A 184 4.39 6.11 15.88
C ASN A 184 5.44 6.91 16.67
N HIS A 185 6.62 7.11 16.07
CA HIS A 185 7.69 7.97 16.60
C HIS A 185 7.75 9.31 15.86
N LEU A 186 8.42 10.29 16.45
CA LEU A 186 8.48 11.62 15.87
C LEU A 186 9.38 11.65 14.62
N LEU A 187 8.80 12.04 13.48
CA LEU A 187 9.52 12.34 12.25
C LEU A 187 9.43 13.83 11.93
N ALA A 188 10.56 14.43 11.57
CA ALA A 188 10.62 15.84 11.18
C ALA A 188 9.96 16.05 9.79
N ASP A 189 9.21 17.14 9.61
CA ASP A 189 8.58 17.45 8.31
C ASP A 189 9.63 17.67 7.21
N SER A 190 10.81 18.16 7.57
CA SER A 190 11.92 18.37 6.63
C SER A 190 12.45 17.08 5.98
N LEU A 191 12.11 15.91 6.52
CA LEU A 191 12.44 14.61 5.90
C LEU A 191 11.69 14.38 4.59
N PHE A 192 10.53 14.99 4.45
CA PHE A 192 9.62 14.82 3.32
C PHE A 192 9.70 15.94 2.30
N VAL A 193 10.70 16.79 2.37
CA VAL A 193 10.96 17.89 1.43
C VAL A 193 12.30 17.66 0.78
N PHE A 194 12.34 17.68 -0.56
CA PHE A 194 13.57 17.51 -1.33
C PHE A 194 13.99 18.84 -1.97
N GLU A 195 15.25 19.19 -1.78
CA GLU A 195 15.89 20.32 -2.49
C GLU A 195 16.90 19.76 -3.49
N PRO A 196 16.70 19.97 -4.82
CA PRO A 196 17.61 19.47 -5.83
C PRO A 196 19.05 19.98 -5.60
N PRO A 197 20.06 19.09 -5.62
CA PRO A 197 21.46 19.50 -5.56
C PRO A 197 21.85 20.43 -6.72
N GLU A 198 22.88 21.27 -6.53
CA GLU A 198 23.39 22.13 -7.60
C GLU A 198 23.95 21.30 -8.76
N GLY A 199 23.55 21.63 -9.99
CA GLY A 199 24.13 21.09 -11.22
C GLY A 199 23.43 19.85 -11.77
N ILE A 200 22.37 19.37 -11.14
CA ILE A 200 21.56 18.29 -11.68
C ILE A 200 20.50 18.80 -12.66
N ASP A 201 20.04 17.94 -13.55
CA ASP A 201 18.95 18.24 -14.47
C ASP A 201 17.59 18.15 -13.73
N VAL A 202 16.79 19.21 -13.83
CA VAL A 202 15.47 19.29 -13.18
C VAL A 202 14.38 19.25 -14.23
N ILE A 203 13.61 18.18 -14.24
CA ILE A 203 12.44 18.00 -15.10
C ILE A 203 11.20 18.30 -14.26
N ASP A 204 10.66 19.52 -14.44
CA ASP A 204 9.47 19.96 -13.70
C ASP A 204 8.20 19.73 -14.54
N ASN A 205 7.45 18.70 -14.20
CA ASN A 205 6.15 18.38 -14.78
C ASN A 205 4.98 18.93 -13.95
N ALA A 206 5.25 19.49 -12.77
CA ALA A 206 4.22 20.00 -11.87
C ALA A 206 3.75 21.41 -12.27
N THR A 207 4.57 22.18 -12.97
CA THR A 207 4.25 23.58 -13.34
C THR A 207 3.77 23.76 -14.78
N ASN A 208 3.51 22.68 -15.53
CA ASN A 208 3.02 22.72 -16.92
C ASN A 208 1.53 22.49 -17.05
#